data_e8024a79d8598717f757b427360da466
#
_entry.id   e8024a79d8598717f757b427360da466
#
_cell.length_a   1.000
_cell.length_b   1.000
_cell.length_c   1.000
_cell.angle_alpha   90.00
_cell.angle_beta   90.00
_cell.angle_gamma   90.00
#
_symmetry.space_group_name_H-M   'P 1'
#
loop_
_entity.id
_entity.type
_entity.pdbx_description
1 polymer ?
#
loop_
_entity_poly.entity_id
_entity_poly.type
_entity_poly.pdbx_seq_one_letter_code
_entity_poly.pdbx_strand_id
1 'polypeptide(L)'
;MENFRTFECGPDPFGRTWQVQLKWLQTAISIRHSDTVDAKFVLRSEGETVEKTIALPHLALRETAEQLKIVMSDAWCARIAVRHLRYLVESGEDMDMALVTLDGMHVAGYGKDTLEWEHQQVKKRRGAA
;
A
#
# COMPACT_ATOMS: atom_id res chain seq x y z
N MET A 1 -1.26 17.22 -5.33
CA MET A 1 -1.77 15.85 -5.56
C MET A 1 -0.76 14.85 -5.05
N GLU A 2 -1.17 13.97 -4.17
CA GLU A 2 -0.26 12.95 -3.65
C GLU A 2 0.07 11.94 -4.74
N ASN A 3 1.37 11.72 -4.99
CA ASN A 3 1.84 10.73 -5.94
C ASN A 3 2.21 9.45 -5.18
N PHE A 4 1.38 8.41 -5.31
CA PHE A 4 1.62 7.16 -4.61
C PHE A 4 2.79 6.35 -5.17
N ARG A 5 3.34 6.74 -6.34
CA ARG A 5 4.51 6.06 -6.92
C ARG A 5 5.83 6.56 -6.34
N THR A 6 5.86 7.80 -5.88
CA THR A 6 7.05 8.39 -5.25
C THR A 6 6.59 9.26 -4.11
N PHE A 7 7.01 8.94 -2.90
CA PHE A 7 6.57 9.67 -1.71
C PHE A 7 7.61 9.57 -0.60
N GLU A 8 7.43 10.40 0.40
CA GLU A 8 8.24 10.41 1.61
C GLU A 8 7.46 9.76 2.74
N CYS A 9 8.15 8.97 3.56
CA CYS A 9 7.53 8.19 4.62
C CYS A 9 8.41 8.22 5.88
N GLY A 10 7.78 8.27 7.04
CA GLY A 10 8.45 8.31 8.32
C GLY A 10 7.99 9.49 9.17
N PRO A 11 8.72 9.80 10.26
CA PRO A 11 9.96 9.14 10.67
C PRO A 11 9.74 7.71 11.17
N ASP A 12 10.77 6.88 11.01
CA ASP A 12 10.80 5.53 11.60
C ASP A 12 11.15 5.64 13.10
N PRO A 13 11.18 4.52 13.86
CA PRO A 13 11.49 4.60 15.31
C PRO A 13 12.87 5.16 15.63
N PHE A 14 13.77 5.23 14.64
CA PHE A 14 15.11 5.80 14.79
C PHE A 14 15.19 7.25 14.33
N GLY A 15 14.05 7.84 13.94
CA GLY A 15 13.97 9.22 13.50
C GLY A 15 14.34 9.45 12.04
N ARG A 16 14.50 8.39 11.25
CA ARG A 16 14.86 8.52 9.83
C ARG A 16 13.63 8.67 8.95
N THR A 17 13.75 9.53 7.95
CA THR A 17 12.73 9.69 6.90
C THR A 17 13.21 8.97 5.65
N TRP A 18 12.30 8.25 5.00
CA TRP A 18 12.60 7.44 3.83
C TRP A 18 11.96 8.01 2.57
N GLN A 19 12.74 8.05 1.49
CA GLN A 19 12.22 8.33 0.16
C GLN A 19 11.81 7.01 -0.48
N VAL A 20 10.54 6.90 -0.87
CA VAL A 20 9.95 5.65 -1.32
C VAL A 20 9.54 5.76 -2.78
N GLN A 21 9.85 4.72 -3.55
CA GLN A 21 9.44 4.60 -4.94
C GLN A 21 8.76 3.24 -5.15
N LEU A 22 7.55 3.26 -5.71
CA LEU A 22 6.89 2.05 -6.17
C LEU A 22 7.53 1.62 -7.49
N LYS A 23 8.17 0.46 -7.51
CA LYS A 23 8.85 -0.06 -8.70
C LYS A 23 7.89 -0.73 -9.66
N TRP A 24 7.05 -1.62 -9.14
CA TRP A 24 6.05 -2.31 -9.96
C TRP A 24 4.94 -2.90 -9.09
N LEU A 25 3.83 -3.14 -9.75
CA LEU A 25 2.69 -3.89 -9.22
C LEU A 25 2.47 -5.06 -10.15
N GLN A 26 2.46 -6.28 -9.62
CA GLN A 26 2.43 -7.49 -10.44
C GLN A 26 1.58 -8.55 -9.78
N THR A 27 0.78 -9.27 -10.58
CA THR A 27 0.03 -10.42 -10.09
C THR A 27 0.98 -11.62 -10.03
N ALA A 28 1.07 -12.23 -8.84
CA ALA A 28 1.85 -13.44 -8.62
C ALA A 28 0.89 -14.62 -8.49
N ILE A 29 1.15 -15.68 -9.24
CA ILE A 29 0.36 -16.91 -9.23
C ILE A 29 1.15 -17.99 -8.51
N SER A 30 0.52 -18.63 -7.51
CA SER A 30 1.13 -19.72 -6.79
C SER A 30 0.28 -20.98 -6.91
N ILE A 31 0.93 -22.10 -7.23
CA ILE A 31 0.27 -23.41 -7.32
C ILE A 31 -0.15 -23.90 -5.93
N ARG A 32 0.59 -23.53 -4.89
CA ARG A 32 0.36 -24.01 -3.51
C ARG A 32 -0.39 -23.04 -2.63
N HIS A 33 -0.41 -21.77 -3.01
CA HIS A 33 -1.01 -20.70 -2.21
C HIS A 33 -1.94 -19.88 -3.07
N SER A 34 -2.75 -19.06 -2.44
CA SER A 34 -3.63 -18.14 -3.14
C SER A 34 -2.82 -17.12 -3.95
N ASP A 35 -3.38 -16.69 -5.07
CA ASP A 35 -2.77 -15.63 -5.87
C ASP A 35 -2.66 -14.33 -5.07
N THR A 36 -1.62 -13.57 -5.34
CA THR A 36 -1.39 -12.26 -4.72
C THR A 36 -1.15 -11.20 -5.78
N VAL A 37 -1.41 -9.95 -5.39
CA VAL A 37 -0.92 -8.78 -6.11
C VAL A 37 0.25 -8.26 -5.30
N ASP A 38 1.43 -8.26 -5.90
CA ASP A 38 2.66 -7.84 -5.23
C ASP A 38 3.04 -6.43 -5.64
N ALA A 39 3.28 -5.58 -4.65
CA ALA A 39 3.79 -4.22 -4.86
C ALA A 39 5.22 -4.15 -4.35
N LYS A 40 6.16 -3.87 -5.24
CA LYS A 40 7.58 -3.74 -4.87
C LYS A 40 7.97 -2.28 -4.71
N PHE A 41 8.55 -1.97 -3.57
CA PHE A 41 9.01 -0.63 -3.22
C PHE A 41 10.52 -0.61 -3.02
N VAL A 42 11.13 0.51 -3.37
CA VAL A 42 12.50 0.83 -3.04
C VAL A 42 12.48 2.01 -2.08
N LEU A 43 13.14 1.86 -0.93
CA LEU A 43 13.22 2.86 0.12
C LEU A 43 14.67 3.32 0.26
N ARG A 44 14.89 4.64 0.26
CA ARG A 44 16.24 5.23 0.38
C ARG A 44 16.27 6.23 1.51
N SER A 45 17.31 6.13 2.33
CA SER A 45 17.57 7.07 3.41
C SER A 45 19.06 7.10 3.74
N GLU A 46 19.66 8.27 3.79
CA GLU A 46 21.04 8.47 4.24
C GLU A 46 22.06 7.51 3.58
N GLY A 47 21.93 7.30 2.27
CA GLY A 47 22.82 6.42 1.52
C GLY A 47 22.45 4.93 1.60
N GLU A 48 21.49 4.56 2.42
CA GLU A 48 20.99 3.20 2.51
C GLU A 48 19.84 2.99 1.53
N THR A 49 19.81 1.82 0.89
CA THR A 49 18.73 1.42 -0.02
C THR A 49 18.18 0.06 0.42
N VAL A 50 16.87 -0.01 0.60
CA VAL A 50 16.16 -1.21 1.01
C VAL A 50 15.04 -1.49 0.03
N GLU A 51 14.84 -2.75 -0.33
CA GLU A 51 13.70 -3.19 -1.14
C GLU A 51 12.70 -3.91 -0.26
N LYS A 52 11.41 -3.62 -0.46
CA LYS A 52 10.32 -4.27 0.26
C LYS A 52 9.18 -4.59 -0.69
N THR A 53 8.65 -5.81 -0.59
CA THR A 53 7.49 -6.24 -1.37
C THR A 53 6.31 -6.45 -0.42
N ILE A 54 5.20 -5.83 -0.73
CA ILE A 54 3.93 -6.01 -0.01
C ILE A 54 3.04 -6.90 -0.87
N ALA A 55 2.71 -8.09 -0.38
CA ALA A 55 1.87 -9.04 -1.07
C ALA A 55 0.43 -8.91 -0.58
N LEU A 56 -0.50 -8.65 -1.49
CA LEU A 56 -1.92 -8.48 -1.20
C LEU A 56 -2.67 -9.72 -1.68
N PRO A 57 -3.33 -10.49 -0.79
CA PRO A 57 -4.10 -11.66 -1.23
C PRO A 57 -5.21 -11.26 -2.20
N HIS A 58 -5.20 -11.85 -3.39
CA HIS A 58 -6.14 -11.50 -4.45
C HIS A 58 -7.60 -11.71 -4.03
N LEU A 59 -7.89 -12.81 -3.34
CA LEU A 59 -9.24 -13.10 -2.86
C LEU A 59 -9.73 -12.02 -1.89
N ALA A 60 -8.88 -11.60 -0.96
CA ALA A 60 -9.23 -10.55 0.00
C ALA A 60 -9.48 -9.20 -0.69
N LEU A 61 -8.67 -8.87 -1.71
CA LEU A 61 -8.87 -7.67 -2.52
C LEU A 61 -10.22 -7.72 -3.23
N ARG A 62 -10.53 -8.83 -3.87
CA ARG A 62 -11.79 -9.01 -4.62
C ARG A 62 -13.00 -8.91 -3.70
N GLU A 63 -12.98 -9.61 -2.57
CA GLU A 63 -14.08 -9.57 -1.60
C GLU A 63 -14.29 -8.17 -1.05
N THR A 64 -13.22 -7.47 -0.73
CA THR A 64 -13.31 -6.09 -0.23
C THR A 64 -13.87 -5.15 -1.29
N ALA A 65 -13.41 -5.27 -2.53
CA ALA A 65 -13.92 -4.47 -3.64
C ALA A 65 -15.42 -4.69 -3.88
N GLU A 66 -15.86 -5.94 -3.81
CA GLU A 66 -17.29 -6.30 -3.95
C GLU A 66 -18.13 -5.70 -2.81
N GLN A 67 -17.66 -5.79 -1.56
CA GLN A 67 -18.36 -5.22 -0.41
C GLN A 67 -18.47 -3.70 -0.50
N LEU A 68 -17.44 -3.03 -0.97
CA LEU A 68 -17.40 -1.58 -1.13
C LEU A 68 -18.02 -1.09 -2.44
N LYS A 69 -18.39 -2.01 -3.34
CA LYS A 69 -18.96 -1.73 -4.65
C LYS A 69 -18.06 -0.83 -5.50
N ILE A 70 -16.78 -1.16 -5.52
CA ILE A 70 -15.77 -0.44 -6.28
C ILE A 70 -15.06 -1.38 -7.26
N VAL A 71 -14.38 -0.80 -8.23
CA VAL A 71 -13.56 -1.56 -9.19
C VAL A 71 -12.19 -1.83 -8.55
N MET A 72 -11.74 -3.09 -8.61
CA MET A 72 -10.42 -3.47 -8.16
C MET A 72 -9.38 -3.07 -9.22
N SER A 73 -8.94 -1.81 -9.18
CA SER A 73 -7.94 -1.28 -10.10
C SER A 73 -6.53 -1.41 -9.51
N ASP A 74 -5.52 -1.32 -10.40
CA ASP A 74 -4.11 -1.30 -9.96
C ASP A 74 -3.85 -0.13 -9.01
N ALA A 75 -4.42 1.03 -9.29
CA ALA A 75 -4.26 2.20 -8.44
C ALA A 75 -4.81 1.97 -7.03
N TRP A 76 -5.96 1.32 -6.91
CA TRP A 76 -6.55 0.99 -5.61
C TRP A 76 -5.67 0.00 -4.85
N CYS A 77 -5.20 -1.06 -5.51
CA CYS A 77 -4.29 -2.03 -4.90
C CYS A 77 -2.99 -1.37 -4.43
N ALA A 78 -2.43 -0.49 -5.26
CA ALA A 78 -1.21 0.25 -4.91
C ALA A 78 -1.42 1.12 -3.67
N ARG A 79 -2.55 1.79 -3.54
CA ARG A 79 -2.87 2.61 -2.36
C ARG A 79 -2.94 1.80 -1.08
N ILE A 80 -3.52 0.60 -1.14
CA ILE A 80 -3.56 -0.32 0.00
C ILE A 80 -2.14 -0.70 0.42
N ALA A 81 -1.29 -1.07 -0.54
CA ALA A 81 0.10 -1.42 -0.28
C ALA A 81 0.88 -0.24 0.32
N VAL A 82 0.69 0.96 -0.20
CA VAL A 82 1.33 2.18 0.32
C VAL A 82 0.94 2.43 1.78
N ARG A 83 -0.33 2.28 2.13
CA ARG A 83 -0.79 2.47 3.51
C ARG A 83 -0.12 1.48 4.47
N HIS A 84 -0.01 0.24 4.07
CA HIS A 84 0.66 -0.76 4.90
C HIS A 84 2.16 -0.49 5.02
N LEU A 85 2.80 -0.09 3.93
CA LEU A 85 4.21 0.27 3.95
C LEU A 85 4.49 1.44 4.91
N ARG A 86 3.65 2.48 4.88
CA ARG A 86 3.76 3.60 5.83
C ARG A 86 3.66 3.12 7.28
N TYR A 87 2.71 2.26 7.56
CA TYR A 87 2.55 1.68 8.89
C TYR A 87 3.80 0.92 9.31
N LEU A 88 4.37 0.09 8.43
CA LEU A 88 5.57 -0.68 8.74
C LEU A 88 6.78 0.23 9.03
N VAL A 89 6.96 1.27 8.23
CA VAL A 89 8.06 2.22 8.42
C VAL A 89 7.90 2.99 9.73
N GLU A 90 6.74 3.54 9.98
CA GLU A 90 6.48 4.37 11.16
C GLU A 90 6.50 3.58 12.46
N SER A 91 5.99 2.34 12.44
CA SER A 91 5.98 1.46 13.61
C SER A 91 7.28 0.70 13.84
N GLY A 92 8.09 0.54 12.80
CA GLY A 92 9.27 -0.32 12.84
C GLY A 92 8.97 -1.79 12.77
N GLU A 93 7.71 -2.17 12.53
CA GLU A 93 7.30 -3.57 12.44
C GLU A 93 7.81 -4.19 11.14
N ASP A 94 8.29 -5.43 11.21
CA ASP A 94 8.80 -6.20 10.06
C ASP A 94 9.86 -5.48 9.24
N MET A 95 10.67 -4.62 9.84
CA MET A 95 11.69 -3.85 9.12
C MET A 95 12.76 -4.72 8.46
N ASP A 96 13.02 -5.89 9.02
CA ASP A 96 13.99 -6.84 8.49
C ASP A 96 13.43 -7.80 7.43
N MET A 97 12.14 -7.72 7.15
CA MET A 97 11.47 -8.60 6.17
C MET A 97 11.38 -7.94 4.80
N ALA A 98 11.94 -8.61 3.80
CA ALA A 98 11.86 -8.15 2.40
C ALA A 98 10.47 -8.36 1.79
N LEU A 99 9.73 -9.37 2.26
CA LEU A 99 8.39 -9.70 1.79
C LEU A 99 7.43 -9.73 2.97
N VAL A 100 6.37 -8.96 2.88
CA VAL A 100 5.30 -8.92 3.89
C VAL A 100 3.97 -9.19 3.21
N THR A 101 3.20 -10.15 3.72
CA THR A 101 1.89 -10.50 3.19
C THR A 101 0.80 -9.93 4.12
N LEU A 102 -0.14 -9.17 3.55
CA LEU A 102 -1.28 -8.67 4.30
C LEU A 102 -2.29 -9.79 4.57
N ASP A 103 -2.98 -9.68 5.71
CA ASP A 103 -4.16 -10.52 5.97
C ASP A 103 -5.43 -9.83 5.44
N GLY A 104 -6.54 -10.57 5.43
CA GLY A 104 -7.82 -10.07 4.93
C GLY A 104 -8.38 -8.90 5.73
N MET A 105 -8.12 -8.87 7.04
CA MET A 105 -8.59 -7.77 7.90
C MET A 105 -7.90 -6.47 7.57
N HIS A 106 -6.59 -6.49 7.32
CA HIS A 106 -5.84 -5.31 6.92
C HIS A 106 -6.28 -4.80 5.55
N VAL A 107 -6.48 -5.72 4.59
CA VAL A 107 -6.98 -5.35 3.25
C VAL A 107 -8.33 -4.66 3.35
N ALA A 108 -9.27 -5.20 4.13
CA ALA A 108 -10.59 -4.61 4.30
C ALA A 108 -10.53 -3.21 4.95
N GLY A 109 -9.71 -3.05 5.98
CA GLY A 109 -9.55 -1.77 6.67
C GLY A 109 -8.94 -0.70 5.77
N TYR A 110 -7.85 -1.03 5.10
CA TYR A 110 -7.19 -0.10 4.17
C TYR A 110 -8.07 0.23 2.96
N GLY A 111 -8.79 -0.77 2.44
CA GLY A 111 -9.71 -0.56 1.33
C GLY A 111 -10.79 0.47 1.66
N LYS A 112 -11.37 0.37 2.86
CA LYS A 112 -12.34 1.33 3.35
C LYS A 112 -11.73 2.73 3.52
N ASP A 113 -10.52 2.81 4.07
CA ASP A 113 -9.82 4.08 4.25
C ASP A 113 -9.53 4.77 2.93
N THR A 114 -9.14 4.03 1.89
CA THR A 114 -8.88 4.61 0.57
C THR A 114 -10.16 5.19 -0.04
N LEU A 115 -11.29 4.52 0.17
CA LEU A 115 -12.59 5.00 -0.32
C LEU A 115 -12.99 6.31 0.37
N GLU A 116 -12.84 6.39 1.68
CA GLU A 116 -13.11 7.61 2.45
C GLU A 116 -12.23 8.77 1.99
N TRP A 117 -10.96 8.50 1.75
CA TRP A 117 -10.03 9.51 1.23
C TRP A 117 -10.48 10.05 -0.12
N GLU A 118 -10.91 9.18 -1.05
CA GLU A 118 -11.42 9.59 -2.36
C GLU A 118 -12.66 10.47 -2.23
N HIS A 119 -13.60 10.11 -1.35
CA HIS A 119 -14.79 10.89 -1.09
C HIS A 119 -14.44 12.28 -0.55
N GLN A 120 -13.47 12.39 0.34
CA GLN A 120 -13.01 13.66 0.86
C GLN A 120 -12.39 14.54 -0.23
N GLN A 121 -11.63 13.96 -1.16
CA GLN A 121 -11.05 14.71 -2.28
C GLN A 121 -12.13 15.26 -3.20
N VAL A 122 -13.16 14.50 -3.49
CA VAL A 122 -14.31 14.96 -4.29
C VAL A 122 -15.02 16.13 -3.60
N LYS A 123 -15.27 16.05 -2.29
CA LYS A 123 -15.88 17.14 -1.53
C LYS A 123 -15.03 18.41 -1.57
N LYS A 124 -13.71 18.30 -1.42
CA LYS A 124 -12.80 19.44 -1.50
C LYS A 124 -12.85 20.12 -2.87
N ARG A 125 -12.89 19.34 -3.95
CA ARG A 125 -12.98 19.87 -5.31
C ARG A 125 -14.29 20.65 -5.51
N ARG A 126 -15.40 20.11 -5.02
CA ARG A 126 -16.72 20.77 -5.12
C ARG A 126 -16.76 22.03 -4.26
N GLY A 127 -16.15 22.01 -3.06
CA GLY A 127 -16.11 23.16 -2.18
C GLY A 127 -15.21 24.28 -2.68
N ALA A 128 -14.24 23.98 -3.54
CA ALA A 128 -13.29 24.95 -4.11
C ALA A 128 -13.84 25.65 -5.36
N ALA A 129 -14.95 25.20 -5.89
CA ALA A 129 -15.56 25.75 -7.11
C ALA A 129 -16.16 27.13 -6.90
#